data_eb8312a872693ef587ffd06ff7888c74
#
_entry.id   eb8312a872693ef587ffd06ff7888c74
#
_cell.length_a   1.000
_cell.length_b   1.000
_cell.length_c   1.000
_cell.angle_alpha   90.00
_cell.angle_beta   90.00
_cell.angle_gamma   90.00
#
_symmetry.space_group_name_H-M   'P 1'
#
loop_
_entity.id
_entity.type
_entity.pdbx_description
1 polymer ?
#
loop_
_entity_poly.entity_id
_entity_poly.type
_entity_poly.pdbx_seq_one_letter_code
_entity_poly.pdbx_strand_id
1 'polypeptide(L)'
;MATFIDIDDPADPRLADYVNLRDVNLRKSLEAEHGLFIAEGAKVIRRACEAGYPPRSFLLAPRWIDGLRDLFDGLDVEVFVVSETLAEQVTGFHVHRGALASMCRQTRWSAADLMAARRLVVCEDIVDHTNVGAIIRCAAGIGWDGVLLAPRAADPLYRRAIKTSMGT
;
A
#
# COMPACT_ATOMS: atom_id res chain seq x y z
N MET A 1 -20.90 0.86 -5.72
CA MET A 1 -20.70 -0.59 -5.99
C MET A 1 -19.48 -0.73 -6.84
N ALA A 2 -18.61 -1.67 -6.53
CA ALA A 2 -17.36 -1.85 -7.29
C ALA A 2 -17.63 -2.18 -8.77
N THR A 3 -16.92 -1.50 -9.67
CA THR A 3 -17.04 -1.68 -11.11
C THR A 3 -15.84 -2.48 -11.62
N PHE A 4 -16.09 -3.67 -12.14
CA PHE A 4 -15.04 -4.53 -12.71
C PHE A 4 -14.83 -4.16 -14.18
N ILE A 5 -13.57 -3.93 -14.55
CA ILE A 5 -13.15 -3.47 -15.87
C ILE A 5 -12.02 -4.37 -16.36
N ASP A 6 -12.29 -5.15 -17.40
CA ASP A 6 -11.26 -5.95 -18.07
C ASP A 6 -10.35 -5.02 -18.89
N ILE A 7 -9.03 -5.18 -18.72
CA ILE A 7 -8.01 -4.40 -19.45
C ILE A 7 -7.01 -5.37 -20.07
N ASP A 8 -6.76 -5.20 -21.37
CA ASP A 8 -5.83 -5.97 -22.17
C ASP A 8 -4.66 -5.16 -22.75
N ASP A 9 -4.72 -3.82 -22.63
CA ASP A 9 -3.66 -2.91 -23.07
C ASP A 9 -2.81 -2.46 -21.86
N PRO A 10 -1.49 -2.77 -21.81
CA PRO A 10 -0.61 -2.33 -20.75
C PRO A 10 -0.37 -0.80 -20.75
N ALA A 11 -0.70 -0.10 -21.84
CA ALA A 11 -0.59 1.35 -21.95
C ALA A 11 -1.89 2.08 -21.55
N ASP A 12 -2.89 1.36 -21.05
CA ASP A 12 -4.16 1.97 -20.64
C ASP A 12 -3.90 3.01 -19.52
N PRO A 13 -4.34 4.27 -19.71
CA PRO A 13 -4.07 5.36 -18.75
C PRO A 13 -4.67 5.12 -17.37
N ARG A 14 -5.68 4.29 -17.24
CA ARG A 14 -6.28 3.91 -15.93
C ARG A 14 -5.30 3.14 -15.05
N LEU A 15 -4.29 2.50 -15.63
CA LEU A 15 -3.25 1.76 -14.93
C LEU A 15 -2.10 2.63 -14.42
N ALA A 16 -2.16 3.95 -14.58
CA ALA A 16 -1.07 4.87 -14.23
C ALA A 16 -0.54 4.71 -12.79
N ASP A 17 -1.42 4.44 -11.83
CA ASP A 17 -1.03 4.23 -10.42
C ASP A 17 -0.13 3.00 -10.21
N TYR A 18 -0.13 2.05 -11.14
CA TYR A 18 0.55 0.76 -11.02
C TYR A 18 1.82 0.63 -11.88
N VAL A 19 2.14 1.67 -12.65
CA VAL A 19 3.29 1.63 -13.58
C VAL A 19 4.61 1.67 -12.83
N ASN A 20 5.55 0.81 -13.24
CA ASN A 20 6.95 0.81 -12.78
C ASN A 20 7.12 0.84 -11.25
N LEU A 21 6.43 -0.03 -10.53
CA LEU A 21 6.49 -0.09 -9.06
C LEU A 21 7.87 -0.44 -8.48
N ARG A 22 8.83 -0.83 -9.32
CA ARG A 22 10.24 -1.06 -8.93
C ARG A 22 11.06 0.22 -8.84
N ASP A 23 10.69 1.25 -9.59
CA ASP A 23 11.42 2.52 -9.60
C ASP A 23 11.10 3.33 -8.33
N VAL A 24 11.98 3.24 -7.34
CA VAL A 24 11.80 3.90 -6.04
C VAL A 24 11.73 5.42 -6.18
N ASN A 25 12.51 6.01 -7.06
CA ASN A 25 12.57 7.47 -7.19
C ASN A 25 11.31 8.00 -7.88
N LEU A 26 10.91 7.35 -8.98
CA LEU A 26 9.66 7.65 -9.67
C LEU A 26 8.46 7.50 -8.71
N ARG A 27 8.41 6.40 -7.96
CA ARG A 27 7.30 6.12 -7.05
C ARG A 27 7.22 7.08 -5.87
N LYS A 28 8.36 7.47 -5.28
CA LYS A 28 8.38 8.48 -4.21
C LYS A 28 7.75 9.80 -4.66
N SER A 29 8.10 10.25 -5.88
CA SER A 29 7.53 11.47 -6.45
C SER A 29 6.02 11.31 -6.68
N LEU A 30 5.61 10.31 -7.45
CA LEU A 30 4.21 10.09 -7.82
C LEU A 30 3.31 9.83 -6.59
N GLU A 31 3.73 8.95 -5.68
CA GLU A 31 2.91 8.61 -4.51
C GLU A 31 2.77 9.78 -3.54
N ALA A 32 3.82 10.59 -3.36
CA ALA A 32 3.76 11.78 -2.54
C ALA A 32 2.91 12.88 -3.18
N GLU A 33 3.11 13.13 -4.48
CA GLU A 33 2.40 14.16 -5.24
C GLU A 33 0.89 13.89 -5.31
N HIS A 34 0.51 12.64 -5.55
CA HIS A 34 -0.90 12.24 -5.64
C HIS A 34 -1.52 11.80 -4.30
N GLY A 35 -0.75 11.82 -3.21
CA GLY A 35 -1.23 11.38 -1.91
C GLY A 35 -1.66 9.91 -1.88
N LEU A 36 -0.90 9.03 -2.56
CA LEU A 36 -1.21 7.63 -2.73
C LEU A 36 -0.18 6.70 -2.11
N PHE A 37 -0.53 5.44 -1.94
CA PHE A 37 0.41 4.34 -1.69
C PHE A 37 -0.13 3.03 -2.27
N ILE A 38 0.75 2.09 -2.52
CA ILE A 38 0.40 0.79 -3.08
C ILE A 38 0.41 -0.30 -2.01
N ALA A 39 -0.74 -0.94 -1.80
CA ALA A 39 -0.89 -2.14 -0.99
C ALA A 39 -0.75 -3.39 -1.86
N GLU A 40 0.16 -4.32 -1.49
CA GLU A 40 0.44 -5.55 -2.23
C GLU A 40 -0.02 -6.79 -1.45
N GLY A 41 -0.91 -7.55 -2.03
CA GLY A 41 -1.44 -8.81 -1.51
C GLY A 41 -2.70 -8.64 -0.65
N ALA A 42 -3.61 -9.62 -0.74
CA ALA A 42 -4.94 -9.59 -0.15
C ALA A 42 -4.93 -9.22 1.35
N LYS A 43 -3.99 -9.77 2.13
CA LYS A 43 -3.90 -9.50 3.58
C LYS A 43 -3.56 -8.05 3.89
N VAL A 44 -2.62 -7.46 3.14
CA VAL A 44 -2.21 -6.06 3.32
C VAL A 44 -3.33 -5.13 2.88
N ILE A 45 -3.98 -5.44 1.76
CA ILE A 45 -5.13 -4.69 1.25
C ILE A 45 -6.26 -4.66 2.29
N ARG A 46 -6.64 -5.82 2.85
CA ARG A 46 -7.65 -5.89 3.91
C ARG A 46 -7.31 -5.01 5.09
N ARG A 47 -6.09 -5.12 5.60
CA ARG A 47 -5.63 -4.31 6.75
C ARG A 47 -5.65 -2.81 6.45
N ALA A 48 -5.29 -2.41 5.24
CA ALA A 48 -5.38 -1.01 4.84
C ALA A 48 -6.84 -0.52 4.84
N CYS A 49 -7.77 -1.30 4.29
CA CYS A 49 -9.21 -0.99 4.31
C CYS A 49 -9.76 -0.97 5.73
N GLU A 50 -9.45 -1.99 6.56
CA GLU A 50 -9.87 -2.07 7.97
C GLU A 50 -9.31 -0.91 8.80
N ALA A 51 -8.09 -0.47 8.50
CA ALA A 51 -7.50 0.72 9.08
C ALA A 51 -8.16 2.01 8.54
N GLY A 52 -9.11 1.94 7.60
CA GLY A 52 -9.89 3.06 7.07
C GLY A 52 -9.14 3.89 6.03
N TYR A 53 -8.10 3.36 5.36
CA TYR A 53 -7.53 4.00 4.18
C TYR A 53 -8.45 3.77 2.99
N PRO A 54 -8.94 4.84 2.32
CA PRO A 54 -9.82 4.69 1.17
C PRO A 54 -9.07 4.07 -0.02
N PRO A 55 -9.56 2.98 -0.61
CA PRO A 55 -9.04 2.49 -1.88
C PRO A 55 -9.47 3.44 -3.01
N ARG A 56 -8.56 3.73 -3.92
CA ARG A 56 -8.82 4.46 -5.15
C ARG A 56 -9.14 3.52 -6.30
N SER A 57 -8.42 2.43 -6.40
CA SER A 57 -8.64 1.36 -7.38
C SER A 57 -7.96 0.07 -6.96
N PHE A 58 -8.30 -1.02 -7.64
CA PHE A 58 -7.64 -2.32 -7.49
C PHE A 58 -7.11 -2.80 -8.84
N LEU A 59 -6.02 -3.55 -8.82
CA LEU A 59 -5.46 -4.27 -9.96
C LEU A 59 -5.31 -5.75 -9.59
N LEU A 60 -6.07 -6.63 -10.23
CA LEU A 60 -6.12 -8.06 -9.88
C LEU A 60 -6.06 -8.95 -11.12
N ALA A 61 -5.48 -10.13 -10.96
CA ALA A 61 -5.78 -11.23 -11.87
C ALA A 61 -7.11 -11.93 -11.46
N PRO A 62 -7.87 -12.53 -12.41
CA PRO A 62 -9.20 -13.10 -12.14
C PRO A 62 -9.27 -14.04 -10.94
N ARG A 63 -8.25 -14.89 -10.75
CA ARG A 63 -8.20 -15.86 -9.65
C ARG A 63 -8.18 -15.25 -8.24
N TRP A 64 -7.89 -13.96 -8.10
CA TRP A 64 -7.81 -13.27 -6.81
C TRP A 64 -9.09 -12.52 -6.43
N ILE A 65 -10.06 -12.43 -7.36
CA ILE A 65 -11.31 -11.70 -7.15
C ILE A 65 -12.09 -12.30 -5.99
N ASP A 66 -12.28 -13.62 -5.98
CA ASP A 66 -13.08 -14.29 -4.96
C ASP A 66 -12.50 -14.11 -3.54
N GLY A 67 -11.18 -14.08 -3.41
CA GLY A 67 -10.52 -13.85 -2.12
C GLY A 67 -10.69 -12.45 -1.54
N LEU A 68 -11.19 -11.49 -2.34
CA LEU A 68 -11.39 -10.09 -1.94
C LEU A 68 -12.84 -9.63 -2.17
N ARG A 69 -13.73 -10.52 -2.60
CA ARG A 69 -15.11 -10.18 -2.99
C ARG A 69 -15.87 -9.42 -1.92
N ASP A 70 -15.73 -9.85 -0.68
CA ASP A 70 -16.36 -9.20 0.49
C ASP A 70 -15.89 -7.76 0.73
N LEU A 71 -14.68 -7.40 0.31
CA LEU A 71 -14.22 -6.01 0.36
C LEU A 71 -14.89 -5.13 -0.70
N PHE A 72 -15.27 -5.72 -1.83
CA PHE A 72 -15.90 -4.96 -2.91
C PHE A 72 -17.39 -4.67 -2.63
N ASP A 73 -18.01 -5.46 -1.74
CA ASP A 73 -19.38 -5.24 -1.32
C ASP A 73 -19.49 -3.96 -0.48
N GLY A 74 -20.02 -2.91 -1.06
CA GLY A 74 -20.15 -1.60 -0.38
C GLY A 74 -19.09 -0.56 -0.71
N LEU A 75 -18.10 -0.90 -1.53
CA LEU A 75 -17.15 0.08 -2.08
C LEU A 75 -17.63 0.61 -3.43
N ASP A 76 -17.46 1.91 -3.63
CA ASP A 76 -17.63 2.55 -4.95
C ASP A 76 -16.23 2.80 -5.54
N VAL A 77 -15.72 1.79 -6.27
CA VAL A 77 -14.33 1.75 -6.70
C VAL A 77 -14.17 0.96 -8.00
N GLU A 78 -13.18 1.32 -8.80
CA GLU A 78 -12.82 0.58 -10.00
C GLU A 78 -11.89 -0.59 -9.66
N VAL A 79 -12.18 -1.75 -10.24
CA VAL A 79 -11.41 -2.97 -10.14
C VAL A 79 -10.92 -3.37 -11.52
N PHE A 80 -9.65 -3.12 -11.81
CA PHE A 80 -9.02 -3.47 -13.08
C PHE A 80 -8.64 -4.94 -13.07
N VAL A 81 -9.25 -5.70 -13.96
CA VAL A 81 -9.01 -7.13 -14.12
C VAL A 81 -8.05 -7.31 -15.29
N VAL A 82 -6.89 -7.89 -15.01
CA VAL A 82 -5.82 -8.06 -16.00
C VAL A 82 -5.24 -9.47 -15.95
N SER A 83 -4.62 -9.92 -17.04
CA SER A 83 -3.82 -11.14 -17.01
C SER A 83 -2.58 -10.97 -16.14
N GLU A 84 -2.02 -12.05 -15.59
CA GLU A 84 -0.79 -11.98 -14.80
C GLU A 84 0.39 -11.43 -15.61
N THR A 85 0.45 -11.79 -16.90
CA THR A 85 1.48 -11.27 -17.82
C THR A 85 1.35 -9.76 -17.99
N LEU A 86 0.14 -9.23 -18.14
CA LEU A 86 -0.09 -7.81 -18.25
C LEU A 86 0.23 -7.10 -16.95
N ALA A 87 -0.16 -7.65 -15.80
CA ALA A 87 0.19 -7.11 -14.49
C ALA A 87 1.71 -7.00 -14.33
N GLU A 88 2.48 -7.99 -14.77
CA GLU A 88 3.94 -7.97 -14.74
C GLU A 88 4.54 -6.90 -15.66
N GLN A 89 4.01 -6.75 -16.86
CA GLN A 89 4.43 -5.71 -17.81
C GLN A 89 4.22 -4.30 -17.23
N VAL A 90 3.07 -4.03 -16.65
CA VAL A 90 2.71 -2.73 -16.07
C VAL A 90 3.56 -2.43 -14.83
N THR A 91 3.63 -3.37 -13.90
CA THR A 91 4.28 -3.15 -12.60
C THR A 91 5.81 -3.26 -12.65
N GLY A 92 6.35 -3.92 -13.66
CA GLY A 92 7.77 -4.20 -13.83
C GLY A 92 8.30 -5.35 -12.96
N PHE A 93 7.43 -6.16 -12.35
CA PHE A 93 7.81 -7.34 -11.57
C PHE A 93 6.70 -8.39 -11.53
N HIS A 94 7.08 -9.64 -11.28
CA HIS A 94 6.11 -10.71 -11.10
C HIS A 94 5.32 -10.50 -9.79
N VAL A 95 4.01 -10.27 -9.93
CA VAL A 95 3.12 -10.04 -8.78
C VAL A 95 2.75 -11.37 -8.14
N HIS A 96 3.62 -11.90 -7.29
CA HIS A 96 3.45 -13.23 -6.66
C HIS A 96 2.13 -13.43 -5.90
N ARG A 97 1.54 -12.35 -5.41
CA ARG A 97 0.28 -12.37 -4.63
C ARG A 97 -0.90 -11.79 -5.41
N GLY A 98 -0.74 -11.53 -6.70
CA GLY A 98 -1.75 -11.27 -7.72
C GLY A 98 -2.76 -10.16 -7.47
N ALA A 99 -2.67 -9.43 -6.35
CA ALA A 99 -3.58 -8.36 -6.01
C ALA A 99 -2.80 -7.12 -5.56
N LEU A 100 -3.11 -5.99 -6.16
CA LEU A 100 -2.62 -4.66 -5.79
C LEU A 100 -3.80 -3.73 -5.57
N ALA A 101 -3.63 -2.76 -4.68
CA ALA A 101 -4.57 -1.66 -4.50
C ALA A 101 -3.82 -0.34 -4.43
N SER A 102 -4.32 0.66 -5.16
CA SER A 102 -3.94 2.05 -4.99
C SER A 102 -4.81 2.64 -3.88
N MET A 103 -4.18 3.11 -2.82
CA MET A 103 -4.84 3.60 -1.61
C MET A 103 -4.55 5.07 -1.41
N CYS A 104 -5.54 5.84 -0.94
CA CYS A 104 -5.33 7.24 -0.60
C CYS A 104 -4.63 7.38 0.75
N ARG A 105 -3.56 8.21 0.81
CA ARG A 105 -2.89 8.55 2.07
C ARG A 105 -3.81 9.41 2.94
N GLN A 106 -3.69 9.24 4.24
CA GLN A 106 -4.36 10.07 5.23
C GLN A 106 -3.37 10.52 6.29
N THR A 107 -3.45 11.79 6.66
CA THR A 107 -2.77 12.30 7.86
C THR A 107 -3.71 12.09 9.04
N ARG A 108 -3.36 11.16 9.94
CA ARG A 108 -4.23 10.76 11.07
C ARG A 108 -3.71 11.23 12.41
N TRP A 109 -2.41 11.20 12.58
CA TRP A 109 -1.76 11.47 13.86
C TRP A 109 -0.73 12.56 13.71
N SER A 110 -0.74 13.51 14.64
CA SER A 110 0.32 14.48 14.79
C SER A 110 1.35 14.00 15.82
N ALA A 111 2.51 14.65 15.86
CA ALA A 111 3.48 14.38 16.92
C ALA A 111 2.90 14.65 18.32
N ALA A 112 2.00 15.64 18.44
CA ALA A 112 1.33 15.95 19.69
C ALA A 112 0.42 14.80 20.17
N ASP A 113 -0.28 14.13 19.26
CA ASP A 113 -1.13 12.98 19.62
C ASP A 113 -0.29 11.82 20.18
N LEU A 114 0.95 11.66 19.70
CA LEU A 114 1.87 10.62 20.17
C LEU A 114 2.50 10.95 21.52
N MET A 115 2.49 12.20 21.97
CA MET A 115 3.06 12.60 23.26
C MET A 115 2.30 11.99 24.46
N ALA A 116 1.07 11.56 24.28
CA ALA A 116 0.29 10.84 25.28
C ALA A 116 0.64 9.32 25.35
N ALA A 117 1.41 8.82 24.40
CA ALA A 117 1.81 7.42 24.35
C ALA A 117 2.83 7.10 25.47
N ARG A 118 2.73 5.88 26.01
CA ARG A 118 3.62 5.42 27.08
C ARG A 118 4.93 4.84 26.56
N ARG A 119 4.89 4.27 25.35
CA ARG A 119 6.03 3.58 24.71
C ARG A 119 6.08 3.93 23.24
N LEU A 120 7.12 4.66 22.87
CA LEU A 120 7.36 5.08 21.49
C LEU A 120 8.71 4.57 20.98
N VAL A 121 8.76 4.22 19.72
CA VAL A 121 10.01 4.07 18.98
C VAL A 121 10.26 5.35 18.21
N VAL A 122 11.45 5.91 18.32
CA VAL A 122 11.90 7.03 17.49
C VAL A 122 12.91 6.53 16.47
N CYS A 123 12.61 6.70 15.20
CA CYS A 123 13.47 6.32 14.09
C CYS A 123 14.12 7.56 13.47
N GLU A 124 15.39 7.79 13.79
CA GLU A 124 16.18 8.85 13.19
C GLU A 124 17.08 8.26 12.10
N ASP A 125 17.00 8.84 10.89
CA ASP A 125 17.84 8.46 9.73
C ASP A 125 17.77 6.98 9.31
N ILE A 126 16.67 6.31 9.57
CA ILE A 126 16.44 4.95 9.07
C ILE A 126 15.96 5.06 7.61
N VAL A 127 16.90 5.04 6.68
CA VAL A 127 16.63 5.32 5.25
C VAL A 127 16.17 4.09 4.44
N ASP A 128 16.30 2.90 4.98
CA ASP A 128 15.84 1.67 4.32
C ASP A 128 14.39 1.35 4.69
N HIS A 129 13.54 1.22 3.66
CA HIS A 129 12.10 0.95 3.82
C HIS A 129 11.83 -0.40 4.49
N THR A 130 12.68 -1.40 4.26
CA THR A 130 12.54 -2.73 4.88
C THR A 130 12.79 -2.63 6.39
N ASN A 131 13.80 -1.86 6.79
CA ASN A 131 14.11 -1.63 8.20
C ASN A 131 12.99 -0.85 8.91
N VAL A 132 12.45 0.21 8.28
CA VAL A 132 11.29 0.92 8.83
C VAL A 132 10.10 -0.03 9.01
N GLY A 133 9.78 -0.82 8.00
CA GLY A 133 8.70 -1.82 8.09
C GLY A 133 8.92 -2.87 9.18
N ALA A 134 10.17 -3.35 9.34
CA ALA A 134 10.53 -4.32 10.38
C ALA A 134 10.38 -3.71 11.79
N ILE A 135 10.81 -2.46 11.99
CA ILE A 135 10.68 -1.75 13.25
C ILE A 135 9.20 -1.58 13.62
N ILE A 136 8.36 -1.12 12.66
CA ILE A 136 6.91 -0.98 12.87
C ILE A 136 6.30 -2.33 13.30
N ARG A 137 6.62 -3.41 12.57
CA ARG A 137 6.13 -4.75 12.90
C ARG A 137 6.56 -5.21 14.31
N CYS A 138 7.81 -4.99 14.67
CA CYS A 138 8.32 -5.35 15.99
C CYS A 138 7.64 -4.52 17.09
N ALA A 139 7.53 -3.21 16.91
CA ALA A 139 6.85 -2.31 17.86
C ALA A 139 5.40 -2.75 18.12
N ALA A 140 4.65 -3.02 17.04
CA ALA A 140 3.29 -3.53 17.15
C ALA A 140 3.25 -4.90 17.87
N GLY A 141 4.17 -5.82 17.52
CA GLY A 141 4.22 -7.17 18.08
C GLY A 141 4.50 -7.22 19.59
N ILE A 142 5.25 -6.25 20.12
CA ILE A 142 5.55 -6.13 21.55
C ILE A 142 4.61 -5.16 22.29
N GLY A 143 3.57 -4.67 21.60
CA GLY A 143 2.53 -3.82 22.19
C GLY A 143 3.00 -2.39 22.50
N TRP A 144 3.89 -1.83 21.69
CA TRP A 144 4.24 -0.41 21.78
C TRP A 144 3.18 0.45 21.10
N ASP A 145 3.03 1.67 21.59
CA ASP A 145 1.88 2.53 21.25
C ASP A 145 2.07 3.27 19.93
N GLY A 146 3.32 3.50 19.50
CA GLY A 146 3.57 4.22 18.25
C GLY A 146 5.02 4.23 17.81
N VAL A 147 5.22 4.71 16.57
CA VAL A 147 6.53 4.93 15.96
C VAL A 147 6.58 6.36 15.43
N LEU A 148 7.57 7.12 15.87
CA LEU A 148 7.86 8.47 15.38
C LEU A 148 9.00 8.39 14.37
N LEU A 149 8.78 8.89 13.17
CA LEU A 149 9.77 8.92 12.10
C LEU A 149 10.31 10.34 11.93
N ALA A 150 11.62 10.49 12.03
CA ALA A 150 12.28 11.76 11.72
C ALA A 150 12.16 12.08 10.21
N PRO A 151 12.31 13.35 9.80
CA PRO A 151 12.06 13.78 8.41
C PRO A 151 12.90 13.05 7.33
N ARG A 152 14.07 12.52 7.71
CA ARG A 152 14.93 11.78 6.79
C ARG A 152 14.72 10.25 6.83
N ALA A 153 13.82 9.76 7.67
CA ALA A 153 13.48 8.35 7.68
C ALA A 153 12.73 7.96 6.40
N ALA A 154 12.86 6.68 6.00
CA ALA A 154 12.15 6.16 4.85
C ALA A 154 10.62 6.20 5.08
N ASP A 155 9.89 6.40 3.99
CA ASP A 155 8.42 6.48 4.00
C ASP A 155 7.80 5.14 4.48
N PRO A 156 7.02 5.15 5.58
CA PRO A 156 6.39 3.94 6.12
C PRO A 156 5.27 3.41 5.22
N LEU A 157 4.69 4.25 4.35
CA LEU A 157 3.65 3.86 3.40
C LEU A 157 4.20 3.43 2.05
N TYR A 158 5.53 3.44 1.86
CA TYR A 158 6.11 2.85 0.67
C TYR A 158 5.91 1.33 0.66
N ARG A 159 5.59 0.78 -0.50
CA ARG A 159 5.21 -0.63 -0.69
C ARG A 159 6.08 -1.65 0.06
N ARG A 160 7.42 -1.48 0.07
CA ARG A 160 8.33 -2.38 0.79
C ARG A 160 8.17 -2.30 2.31
N ALA A 161 7.99 -1.10 2.85
CA ALA A 161 7.77 -0.92 4.28
C ALA A 161 6.46 -1.58 4.71
N ILE A 162 5.37 -1.33 3.97
CA ILE A 162 4.06 -1.96 4.24
C ILE A 162 4.13 -3.48 4.14
N LYS A 163 4.81 -4.01 3.12
CA LYS A 163 4.98 -5.45 2.94
C LYS A 163 5.72 -6.09 4.11
N THR A 164 6.79 -5.44 4.60
CA THR A 164 7.59 -5.93 5.72
C THR A 164 6.87 -5.79 7.04
N SER A 165 6.15 -4.69 7.27
CA SER A 165 5.33 -4.49 8.45
C SER A 165 4.08 -5.39 8.46
N MET A 166 3.72 -5.98 7.33
CA MET A 166 2.48 -6.73 7.14
C MET A 166 1.21 -5.87 7.26
N GLY A 167 1.33 -4.55 7.10
CA GLY A 167 0.24 -3.61 7.23
C GLY A 167 -0.21 -3.35 8.68
N THR A 168 0.73 -3.51 9.62
CA THR A 168 0.47 -3.16 11.03
C THR A 168 0.64 -1.68 11.27
#